data_3ba7e3524a825b70776034f84a9d38a8
#
_entry.id   3ba7e3524a825b70776034f84a9d38a8
#
_cell.length_a   1.000
_cell.length_b   1.000
_cell.length_c   1.000
_cell.angle_alpha   90.00
_cell.angle_beta   90.00
_cell.angle_gamma   90.00
#
_symmetry.space_group_name_H-M   'P 1'
#
loop_
_entity.id
_entity.type
_entity.pdbx_description
1 polymer ?
#
loop_
_entity_poly.entity_id
_entity_poly.type
_entity_poly.pdbx_seq_one_letter_code
_entity_poly.pdbx_strand_id
1 'polypeptide(L)'
;MSPLLITALIIGGIALLIAIGYINHVVENSKLEKARLKAELNDRVRRCAQISESLPGQFVSPSLKLLMSQIELSLSEQQLALEKKADAGLKARIEELRALVAKGESIPVRNPPQAILTEDKAKEVRFLFEALHAQLTRFTQDGHLPRSEAQIWVKEIRHLLVRLHIEFFGNLGQQALQQNEPRQARLAFDLEAAKLILY
;
A
#
# COMPACT_ATOMS: atom_id res chain seq x y z
N MET A 1 -44.57 -48.24 22.59
CA MET A 1 -44.07 -46.84 22.51
C MET A 1 -45.25 -45.96 22.14
N SER A 2 -45.52 -44.90 22.88
CA SER A 2 -46.63 -44.01 22.57
C SER A 2 -46.29 -43.22 21.27
N PRO A 3 -47.25 -43.01 20.37
CA PRO A 3 -47.00 -42.28 19.10
C PRO A 3 -46.47 -40.87 19.35
N LEU A 4 -46.79 -40.28 20.48
CA LEU A 4 -46.32 -38.98 20.91
C LEU A 4 -44.79 -38.95 21.15
N LEU A 5 -44.20 -40.03 21.65
CA LEU A 5 -42.77 -40.15 21.92
C LEU A 5 -41.97 -40.27 20.61
N ILE A 6 -42.53 -40.96 19.61
CA ILE A 6 -41.92 -41.10 18.27
C ILE A 6 -41.89 -39.71 17.58
N THR A 7 -43.00 -38.98 17.64
CA THR A 7 -43.10 -37.66 17.01
C THR A 7 -42.13 -36.65 17.65
N ALA A 8 -42.00 -36.68 18.97
CA ALA A 8 -41.05 -35.82 19.68
C ALA A 8 -39.60 -36.15 19.32
N LEU A 9 -39.24 -37.42 19.14
CA LEU A 9 -37.91 -37.87 18.71
C LEU A 9 -37.57 -37.41 17.29
N ILE A 10 -38.53 -37.47 16.37
CA ILE A 10 -38.36 -37.01 14.99
C ILE A 10 -38.16 -35.52 14.93
N ILE A 11 -38.98 -34.72 15.64
CA ILE A 11 -38.85 -33.26 15.73
C ILE A 11 -37.50 -32.89 16.33
N GLY A 12 -37.09 -33.52 17.41
CA GLY A 12 -35.77 -33.31 18.05
C GLY A 12 -34.60 -33.62 17.11
N GLY A 13 -34.71 -34.72 16.33
CA GLY A 13 -33.70 -35.09 15.34
C GLY A 13 -33.56 -34.06 14.21
N ILE A 14 -34.70 -33.56 13.69
CA ILE A 14 -34.70 -32.53 12.64
C ILE A 14 -34.14 -31.23 13.18
N ALA A 15 -34.51 -30.79 14.39
CA ALA A 15 -33.99 -29.61 15.01
C ALA A 15 -32.46 -29.66 15.23
N LEU A 16 -31.95 -30.85 15.61
CA LEU A 16 -30.52 -31.09 15.78
C LEU A 16 -29.75 -31.02 14.45
N LEU A 17 -30.30 -31.57 13.37
CA LEU A 17 -29.72 -31.49 12.04
C LEU A 17 -29.65 -30.04 11.53
N ILE A 18 -30.72 -29.28 11.74
CA ILE A 18 -30.75 -27.84 11.38
C ILE A 18 -29.68 -27.06 12.18
N ALA A 19 -29.57 -27.34 13.49
CA ALA A 19 -28.57 -26.69 14.33
C ALA A 19 -27.12 -26.99 13.88
N ILE A 20 -26.84 -28.27 13.53
CA ILE A 20 -25.52 -28.65 13.00
C ILE A 20 -25.24 -27.96 11.66
N GLY A 21 -26.23 -27.93 10.75
CA GLY A 21 -26.13 -27.25 9.47
C GLY A 21 -25.83 -25.74 9.64
N TYR A 22 -26.53 -25.09 10.56
CA TYR A 22 -26.34 -23.69 10.86
C TYR A 22 -24.93 -23.40 11.45
N ILE A 23 -24.49 -24.21 12.41
CA ILE A 23 -23.15 -24.08 13.00
C ILE A 23 -22.05 -24.26 11.94
N ASN A 24 -22.19 -25.31 11.10
CA ASN A 24 -21.22 -25.52 10.00
C ASN A 24 -21.17 -24.33 9.05
N HIS A 25 -22.33 -23.80 8.66
CA HIS A 25 -22.42 -22.62 7.78
C HIS A 25 -21.74 -21.39 8.39
N VAL A 26 -22.00 -21.11 9.67
CA VAL A 26 -21.35 -19.99 10.37
C VAL A 26 -19.83 -20.16 10.46
N VAL A 27 -19.36 -21.38 10.76
CA VAL A 27 -17.93 -21.70 10.85
C VAL A 27 -17.25 -21.57 9.47
N GLU A 28 -17.89 -22.03 8.40
CA GLU A 28 -17.34 -21.91 7.05
C GLU A 28 -17.28 -20.46 6.60
N ASN A 29 -18.32 -19.65 6.81
CA ASN A 29 -18.32 -18.24 6.50
C ASN A 29 -17.21 -17.50 7.26
N SER A 30 -17.04 -17.79 8.55
CA SER A 30 -15.96 -17.18 9.35
C SER A 30 -14.56 -17.58 8.84
N LYS A 31 -14.38 -18.81 8.36
CA LYS A 31 -13.12 -19.24 7.74
C LYS A 31 -12.85 -18.51 6.42
N LEU A 32 -13.87 -18.33 5.58
CA LEU A 32 -13.76 -17.62 4.30
C LEU A 32 -13.46 -16.15 4.50
N GLU A 33 -14.12 -15.48 5.45
CA GLU A 33 -13.85 -14.09 5.79
C GLU A 33 -12.42 -13.89 6.28
N LYS A 34 -11.93 -14.75 7.18
CA LYS A 34 -10.53 -14.72 7.63
C LYS A 34 -9.53 -14.96 6.50
N ALA A 35 -9.85 -15.88 5.58
CA ALA A 35 -8.98 -16.14 4.42
C ALA A 35 -8.92 -14.92 3.48
N ARG A 36 -10.06 -14.26 3.23
CA ARG A 36 -10.13 -13.02 2.43
C ARG A 36 -9.34 -11.89 3.08
N LEU A 37 -9.54 -11.66 4.38
CA LEU A 37 -8.82 -10.63 5.12
C LEU A 37 -7.31 -10.88 5.12
N LYS A 38 -6.89 -12.13 5.29
CA LYS A 38 -5.47 -12.53 5.21
C LYS A 38 -4.89 -12.25 3.82
N ALA A 39 -5.61 -12.60 2.76
CA ALA A 39 -5.17 -12.35 1.38
C ALA A 39 -5.06 -10.84 1.10
N GLU A 40 -6.02 -10.05 1.56
CA GLU A 40 -6.00 -8.60 1.42
C GLU A 40 -4.82 -7.96 2.17
N LEU A 41 -4.58 -8.34 3.42
CA LEU A 41 -3.44 -7.84 4.20
C LEU A 41 -2.11 -8.21 3.55
N ASN A 42 -1.96 -9.45 3.08
CA ASN A 42 -0.75 -9.89 2.38
C ASN A 42 -0.50 -9.06 1.10
N ASP A 43 -1.54 -8.79 0.31
CA ASP A 43 -1.43 -7.94 -0.88
C ASP A 43 -1.02 -6.49 -0.50
N ARG A 44 -1.63 -5.92 0.55
CA ARG A 44 -1.30 -4.59 1.05
C ARG A 44 0.16 -4.49 1.55
N VAL A 45 0.63 -5.48 2.32
CA VAL A 45 2.02 -5.55 2.79
C VAL A 45 2.99 -5.60 1.61
N ARG A 46 2.73 -6.49 0.63
CA ARG A 46 3.57 -6.59 -0.57
C ARG A 46 3.61 -5.29 -1.37
N ARG A 47 2.48 -4.60 -1.53
CA ARG A 47 2.43 -3.30 -2.21
C ARG A 47 3.22 -2.23 -1.46
N CYS A 48 3.11 -2.17 -0.13
CA CYS A 48 3.90 -1.22 0.67
C CYS A 48 5.40 -1.47 0.51
N ALA A 49 5.85 -2.72 0.59
CA ALA A 49 7.23 -3.09 0.38
C ALA A 49 7.70 -2.72 -1.04
N GLN A 50 6.91 -3.07 -2.07
CA GLN A 50 7.20 -2.74 -3.47
C GLN A 50 7.32 -1.23 -3.69
N ILE A 51 6.40 -0.42 -3.19
CA ILE A 51 6.46 1.05 -3.29
C ILE A 51 7.73 1.56 -2.62
N SER A 52 8.00 1.08 -1.40
CA SER A 52 9.17 1.49 -0.61
C SER A 52 10.51 1.16 -1.28
N GLU A 53 10.58 0.08 -2.07
CA GLU A 53 11.79 -0.37 -2.75
C GLU A 53 11.94 0.21 -4.17
N SER A 54 10.81 0.40 -4.88
CA SER A 54 10.82 0.79 -6.29
C SER A 54 10.84 2.30 -6.52
N LEU A 55 10.49 3.11 -5.51
CA LEU A 55 10.54 4.57 -5.65
C LEU A 55 12.00 5.03 -5.86
N PRO A 56 12.28 5.89 -6.87
CA PRO A 56 13.59 6.46 -7.08
C PRO A 56 14.05 7.31 -5.88
N GLY A 57 15.33 7.19 -5.50
CA GLY A 57 15.86 7.81 -4.28
C GLY A 57 15.70 9.32 -4.18
N GLN A 58 15.70 10.03 -5.32
CA GLN A 58 15.49 11.48 -5.34
C GLN A 58 14.09 11.90 -4.86
N PHE A 59 13.12 11.00 -4.87
CA PHE A 59 11.76 11.26 -4.38
C PHE A 59 11.49 10.72 -2.97
N VAL A 60 12.43 10.01 -2.37
CA VAL A 60 12.26 9.40 -1.05
C VAL A 60 12.97 10.24 0.00
N SER A 61 12.21 10.94 0.83
CA SER A 61 12.74 11.58 2.05
C SER A 61 12.82 10.57 3.20
N PRO A 62 13.69 10.79 4.23
CA PRO A 62 13.72 9.95 5.42
C PRO A 62 12.36 9.84 6.11
N SER A 63 11.61 10.94 6.21
CA SER A 63 10.27 10.96 6.79
C SER A 63 9.25 10.15 5.96
N LEU A 64 9.33 10.19 4.61
CA LEU A 64 8.49 9.36 3.74
C LEU A 64 8.86 7.86 3.90
N LYS A 65 10.15 7.55 3.98
CA LYS A 65 10.62 6.18 4.24
C LYS A 65 10.14 5.66 5.58
N LEU A 66 10.17 6.50 6.61
CA LEU A 66 9.67 6.18 7.94
C LEU A 66 8.16 5.87 7.90
N LEU A 67 7.36 6.73 7.26
CA LEU A 67 5.92 6.51 7.10
C LEU A 67 5.62 5.17 6.40
N MET A 68 6.29 4.89 5.27
CA MET A 68 6.10 3.63 4.55
C MET A 68 6.45 2.42 5.41
N SER A 69 7.54 2.51 6.17
CA SER A 69 7.96 1.44 7.10
C SER A 69 6.97 1.25 8.26
N GLN A 70 6.37 2.33 8.77
CA GLN A 70 5.33 2.26 9.81
C GLN A 70 4.04 1.61 9.27
N ILE A 71 3.61 1.96 8.06
CA ILE A 71 2.44 1.34 7.42
C ILE A 71 2.70 -0.15 7.20
N GLU A 72 3.86 -0.51 6.63
CA GLU A 72 4.24 -1.91 6.40
C GLU A 72 4.30 -2.71 7.70
N LEU A 73 4.89 -2.14 8.75
CA LEU A 73 4.98 -2.76 10.08
C LEU A 73 3.59 -3.03 10.66
N SER A 74 2.72 -2.02 10.68
CA SER A 74 1.36 -2.16 11.22
C SER A 74 0.55 -3.22 10.48
N LEU A 75 0.62 -3.26 9.15
CA LEU A 75 -0.05 -4.28 8.34
C LEU A 75 0.52 -5.68 8.57
N SER A 76 1.86 -5.80 8.71
CA SER A 76 2.53 -7.07 9.00
C SER A 76 2.19 -7.61 10.39
N GLU A 77 2.04 -6.74 11.38
CA GLU A 77 1.59 -7.12 12.73
C GLU A 77 0.13 -7.58 12.73
N GLN A 78 -0.75 -6.92 11.96
CA GLN A 78 -2.12 -7.36 11.78
C GLN A 78 -2.20 -8.73 11.09
N GLN A 79 -1.35 -8.95 10.07
CA GLN A 79 -1.25 -10.24 9.40
C GLN A 79 -0.80 -11.33 10.38
N LEU A 80 0.21 -11.06 11.20
CA LEU A 80 0.71 -11.97 12.21
C LEU A 80 -0.39 -12.36 13.23
N ALA A 81 -1.23 -11.41 13.65
CA ALA A 81 -2.32 -11.66 14.58
C ALA A 81 -3.41 -12.60 14.02
N LEU A 82 -3.57 -12.67 12.70
CA LEU A 82 -4.51 -13.58 12.03
C LEU A 82 -3.95 -15.00 11.81
N GLU A 83 -2.64 -15.17 11.93
CA GLU A 83 -1.98 -16.45 11.70
C GLU A 83 -1.94 -17.32 12.95
N LYS A 84 -2.46 -18.54 12.86
CA LYS A 84 -2.36 -19.54 13.96
C LYS A 84 -0.93 -20.07 14.13
N LYS A 85 -0.16 -20.14 13.07
CA LYS A 85 1.27 -20.49 13.05
C LYS A 85 1.99 -19.40 12.29
N ALA A 86 2.71 -18.57 13.03
CA ALA A 86 3.46 -17.47 12.45
C ALA A 86 4.61 -18.00 11.61
N ASP A 87 4.68 -17.57 10.35
CA ASP A 87 5.80 -17.81 9.46
C ASP A 87 7.07 -17.14 10.04
N ALA A 88 8.17 -17.86 10.04
CA ALA A 88 9.46 -17.34 10.53
C ALA A 88 9.92 -16.12 9.72
N GLY A 89 9.64 -16.10 8.40
CA GLY A 89 9.96 -14.98 7.53
C GLY A 89 9.20 -13.71 7.89
N LEU A 90 7.89 -13.81 8.18
CA LEU A 90 7.08 -12.69 8.61
C LEU A 90 7.56 -12.10 9.94
N LYS A 91 7.93 -12.95 10.90
CA LYS A 91 8.50 -12.48 12.18
C LYS A 91 9.83 -11.75 11.99
N ALA A 92 10.73 -12.31 11.20
CA ALA A 92 12.02 -11.68 10.90
C ALA A 92 11.82 -10.30 10.22
N ARG A 93 10.85 -10.19 9.27
CA ARG A 93 10.53 -8.93 8.62
C ARG A 93 9.96 -7.89 9.60
N ILE A 94 9.09 -8.30 10.52
CA ILE A 94 8.55 -7.41 11.56
C ILE A 94 9.67 -6.87 12.44
N GLU A 95 10.61 -7.71 12.88
CA GLU A 95 11.75 -7.24 13.69
C GLU A 95 12.67 -6.29 12.93
N GLU A 96 12.91 -6.56 11.64
CA GLU A 96 13.66 -5.64 10.79
C GLU A 96 12.96 -4.28 10.67
N LEU A 97 11.64 -4.27 10.41
CA LEU A 97 10.86 -3.05 10.31
C LEU A 97 10.81 -2.28 11.63
N ARG A 98 10.69 -2.96 12.76
CA ARG A 98 10.77 -2.34 14.10
C ARG A 98 12.11 -1.65 14.31
N ALA A 99 13.20 -2.33 13.96
CA ALA A 99 14.55 -1.74 14.05
C ALA A 99 14.74 -0.55 13.11
N LEU A 100 14.08 -0.53 11.93
CA LEU A 100 14.09 0.61 11.01
C LEU A 100 13.27 1.77 11.56
N VAL A 101 12.05 1.52 12.03
CA VAL A 101 11.15 2.54 12.59
C VAL A 101 11.75 3.17 13.87
N ALA A 102 12.45 2.38 14.69
CA ALA A 102 13.12 2.88 15.88
C ALA A 102 14.23 3.93 15.59
N LYS A 103 14.75 3.98 14.36
CA LYS A 103 15.72 5.01 13.93
C LYS A 103 15.08 6.38 13.68
N GLY A 104 13.75 6.47 13.60
CA GLY A 104 13.05 7.72 13.33
C GLY A 104 13.53 8.40 12.05
N GLU A 105 13.79 9.69 12.12
CA GLU A 105 14.28 10.46 10.97
C GLU A 105 15.70 10.09 10.50
N SER A 106 16.45 9.31 11.29
CA SER A 106 17.76 8.78 10.90
C SER A 106 17.66 7.49 10.07
N ILE A 107 16.46 7.13 9.59
CA ILE A 107 16.24 5.96 8.75
C ILE A 107 17.05 6.08 7.45
N PRO A 108 17.83 5.06 7.05
CA PRO A 108 18.62 5.15 5.84
C PRO A 108 17.74 4.99 4.60
N VAL A 109 17.84 5.94 3.68
CA VAL A 109 17.28 5.84 2.33
C VAL A 109 18.32 5.16 1.44
N ARG A 110 18.05 3.92 1.04
CA ARG A 110 18.99 3.12 0.22
C ARG A 110 18.62 3.10 -1.26
N ASN A 111 17.50 3.69 -1.62
CA ASN A 111 17.03 3.71 -2.99
C ASN A 111 17.99 4.54 -3.86
N PRO A 112 18.51 3.98 -4.97
CA PRO A 112 19.36 4.75 -5.87
C PRO A 112 18.52 5.81 -6.60
N PRO A 113 19.10 6.97 -6.93
CA PRO A 113 18.47 7.92 -7.82
C PRO A 113 18.37 7.32 -9.23
N GLN A 114 17.26 7.56 -9.92
CA GLN A 114 17.01 7.05 -11.28
C GLN A 114 16.56 8.21 -12.16
N ALA A 115 17.28 8.48 -13.24
CA ALA A 115 16.89 9.50 -14.19
C ALA A 115 15.56 9.16 -14.87
N ILE A 116 14.66 10.13 -14.92
CA ILE A 116 13.35 9.99 -15.57
C ILE A 116 13.48 10.50 -17.01
N LEU A 117 13.88 9.62 -17.91
CA LEU A 117 14.17 9.97 -19.30
C LEU A 117 13.07 9.58 -20.28
N THR A 118 12.17 8.67 -19.89
CA THR A 118 11.12 8.14 -20.75
C THR A 118 9.75 8.34 -20.14
N GLU A 119 8.73 8.46 -20.99
CA GLU A 119 7.34 8.57 -20.56
C GLU A 119 6.89 7.34 -19.75
N ASP A 120 7.35 6.14 -20.13
CA ASP A 120 7.00 4.91 -19.41
C ASP A 120 7.57 4.92 -18.01
N LYS A 121 8.82 5.41 -17.81
CA LYS A 121 9.40 5.55 -16.47
C LYS A 121 8.67 6.60 -15.65
N ALA A 122 8.26 7.71 -16.25
CA ALA A 122 7.45 8.72 -15.57
C ALA A 122 6.08 8.15 -15.15
N LYS A 123 5.43 7.36 -16.02
CA LYS A 123 4.17 6.67 -15.70
C LYS A 123 4.33 5.65 -14.57
N GLU A 124 5.42 4.87 -14.59
CA GLU A 124 5.73 3.89 -13.54
C GLU A 124 5.85 4.59 -12.16
N VAL A 125 6.65 5.65 -12.07
CA VAL A 125 6.84 6.40 -10.82
C VAL A 125 5.54 7.07 -10.38
N ARG A 126 4.78 7.64 -11.32
CA ARG A 126 3.46 8.19 -11.04
C ARG A 126 2.52 7.14 -10.45
N PHE A 127 2.49 5.94 -11.01
CA PHE A 127 1.68 4.83 -10.50
C PHE A 127 2.07 4.44 -9.06
N LEU A 128 3.38 4.47 -8.73
CA LEU A 128 3.84 4.23 -7.37
C LEU A 128 3.33 5.30 -6.39
N PHE A 129 3.29 6.58 -6.77
CA PHE A 129 2.70 7.64 -5.94
C PHE A 129 1.18 7.50 -5.79
N GLU A 130 0.47 7.13 -6.85
CA GLU A 130 -0.98 6.86 -6.79
C GLU A 130 -1.26 5.65 -5.86
N ALA A 131 -0.45 4.61 -5.94
CA ALA A 131 -0.54 3.44 -5.06
C ALA A 131 -0.24 3.81 -3.60
N LEU A 132 0.78 4.64 -3.35
CA LEU A 132 1.09 5.17 -2.03
C LEU A 132 -0.06 5.98 -1.45
N HIS A 133 -0.65 6.88 -2.25
CA HIS A 133 -1.82 7.65 -1.86
C HIS A 133 -3.01 6.75 -1.48
N ALA A 134 -3.27 5.70 -2.27
CA ALA A 134 -4.33 4.74 -1.98
C ALA A 134 -4.07 3.97 -0.67
N GLN A 135 -2.83 3.54 -0.40
CA GLN A 135 -2.47 2.88 0.86
C GLN A 135 -2.63 3.83 2.06
N LEU A 136 -2.17 5.08 1.93
CA LEU A 136 -2.32 6.10 2.96
C LEU A 136 -3.79 6.38 3.28
N THR A 137 -4.64 6.50 2.27
CA THR A 137 -6.08 6.73 2.42
C THR A 137 -6.74 5.58 3.19
N ARG A 138 -6.44 4.33 2.81
CA ARG A 138 -6.96 3.14 3.52
C ARG A 138 -6.46 3.08 4.96
N PHE A 139 -5.17 3.32 5.19
CA PHE A 139 -4.58 3.31 6.52
C PHE A 139 -5.20 4.36 7.45
N THR A 140 -5.61 5.51 6.88
CA THR A 140 -6.36 6.54 7.59
C THR A 140 -7.81 6.12 7.85
N GLN A 141 -8.47 5.47 6.89
CA GLN A 141 -9.84 4.95 7.07
C GLN A 141 -9.90 3.84 8.11
N ASP A 142 -8.87 3.00 8.19
CA ASP A 142 -8.72 1.96 9.21
C ASP A 142 -8.44 2.54 10.62
N GLY A 143 -8.26 3.86 10.75
CA GLY A 143 -8.04 4.54 12.03
C GLY A 143 -6.60 4.50 12.55
N HIS A 144 -5.64 4.02 11.75
CA HIS A 144 -4.24 3.89 12.14
C HIS A 144 -3.42 5.17 11.96
N LEU A 145 -3.95 6.16 11.22
CA LEU A 145 -3.31 7.45 11.01
C LEU A 145 -4.32 8.58 11.23
N PRO A 146 -3.99 9.64 12.00
CA PRO A 146 -4.84 10.81 12.17
C PRO A 146 -5.11 11.51 10.83
N ARG A 147 -6.32 12.00 10.62
CA ARG A 147 -6.70 12.71 9.38
C ARG A 147 -5.84 13.95 9.12
N SER A 148 -5.45 14.67 10.16
CA SER A 148 -4.57 15.83 10.05
C SER A 148 -3.21 15.47 9.46
N GLU A 149 -2.61 14.39 9.93
CA GLU A 149 -1.33 13.88 9.44
C GLU A 149 -1.46 13.34 8.01
N ALA A 150 -2.53 12.59 7.71
CA ALA A 150 -2.82 12.13 6.37
C ALA A 150 -2.92 13.27 5.34
N GLN A 151 -3.52 14.41 5.72
CA GLN A 151 -3.60 15.59 4.85
C GLN A 151 -2.23 16.18 4.51
N ILE A 152 -1.30 16.18 5.46
CA ILE A 152 0.09 16.62 5.23
C ILE A 152 0.73 15.71 4.19
N TRP A 153 0.63 14.41 4.35
CA TRP A 153 1.18 13.44 3.41
C TRP A 153 0.53 13.48 2.03
N VAL A 154 -0.77 13.72 1.94
CA VAL A 154 -1.46 13.92 0.65
C VAL A 154 -0.91 15.15 -0.09
N LYS A 155 -0.63 16.25 0.63
CA LYS A 155 0.03 17.43 0.03
C LYS A 155 1.43 17.09 -0.44
N GLU A 156 2.21 16.37 0.38
CA GLU A 156 3.57 15.97 0.03
C GLU A 156 3.59 15.08 -1.23
N ILE A 157 2.70 14.10 -1.32
CA ILE A 157 2.58 13.25 -2.52
C ILE A 157 2.25 14.11 -3.77
N ARG A 158 1.40 15.12 -3.65
CA ARG A 158 1.13 16.05 -4.74
C ARG A 158 2.37 16.83 -5.16
N HIS A 159 3.16 17.33 -4.20
CA HIS A 159 4.43 17.99 -4.49
C HIS A 159 5.42 17.04 -5.19
N LEU A 160 5.49 15.79 -4.78
CA LEU A 160 6.32 14.78 -5.44
C LEU A 160 5.87 14.50 -6.87
N LEU A 161 4.56 14.47 -7.14
CA LEU A 161 4.03 14.36 -8.50
C LEU A 161 4.38 15.57 -9.39
N VAL A 162 4.40 16.77 -8.82
CA VAL A 162 4.86 17.97 -9.54
C VAL A 162 6.35 17.87 -9.83
N ARG A 163 7.16 17.49 -8.83
CA ARG A 163 8.61 17.29 -9.02
C ARG A 163 8.93 16.24 -10.07
N LEU A 164 8.19 15.13 -10.09
CA LEU A 164 8.31 14.11 -11.13
C LEU A 164 8.08 14.70 -12.53
N HIS A 165 7.05 15.54 -12.66
CA HIS A 165 6.71 16.18 -13.93
C HIS A 165 7.81 17.15 -14.39
N ILE A 166 8.29 18.00 -13.48
CA ILE A 166 9.40 18.92 -13.72
C ILE A 166 10.65 18.14 -14.15
N GLU A 167 11.02 17.09 -13.42
CA GLU A 167 12.21 16.30 -13.74
C GLU A 167 12.07 15.63 -15.12
N PHE A 168 10.91 15.07 -15.44
CA PHE A 168 10.68 14.42 -16.73
C PHE A 168 10.78 15.42 -17.90
N PHE A 169 10.07 16.55 -17.85
CA PHE A 169 10.09 17.52 -18.94
C PHE A 169 11.41 18.28 -19.02
N GLY A 170 12.04 18.57 -17.88
CA GLY A 170 13.39 19.12 -17.85
C GLY A 170 14.42 18.23 -18.52
N ASN A 171 14.40 16.92 -18.23
CA ASN A 171 15.26 15.93 -18.88
C ASN A 171 14.96 15.82 -20.40
N LEU A 172 13.69 15.79 -20.77
CA LEU A 172 13.25 15.75 -22.16
C LEU A 172 13.72 16.98 -22.94
N GLY A 173 13.59 18.18 -22.35
CA GLY A 173 14.07 19.42 -22.93
C GLY A 173 15.59 19.44 -23.12
N GLN A 174 16.35 18.99 -22.12
CA GLN A 174 17.81 18.86 -22.24
C GLN A 174 18.21 17.85 -23.31
N GLN A 175 17.56 16.72 -23.40
CA GLN A 175 17.80 15.72 -24.44
C GLN A 175 17.54 16.27 -25.83
N ALA A 176 16.45 17.01 -26.03
CA ALA A 176 16.12 17.65 -27.29
C ALA A 176 17.17 18.71 -27.70
N LEU A 177 17.73 19.46 -26.75
CA LEU A 177 18.84 20.39 -27.01
C LEU A 177 20.10 19.65 -27.47
N GLN A 178 20.44 18.52 -26.85
CA GLN A 178 21.59 17.71 -27.26
C GLN A 178 21.42 17.11 -28.67
N GLN A 179 20.17 16.83 -29.07
CA GLN A 179 19.81 16.33 -30.40
C GLN A 179 19.67 17.45 -31.44
N ASN A 180 19.95 18.69 -31.07
CA ASN A 180 19.83 19.85 -31.95
C ASN A 180 18.38 20.14 -32.41
N GLU A 181 17.37 19.82 -31.55
CA GLU A 181 15.94 19.99 -31.81
C GLU A 181 15.32 21.12 -30.95
N PRO A 182 15.64 22.39 -31.23
CA PRO A 182 15.27 23.51 -30.36
C PRO A 182 13.76 23.73 -30.20
N ARG A 183 12.97 23.33 -31.20
CA ARG A 183 11.50 23.44 -31.12
C ARG A 183 10.92 22.46 -30.10
N GLN A 184 11.42 21.23 -30.05
CA GLN A 184 10.99 20.22 -29.09
C GLN A 184 11.47 20.57 -27.67
N ALA A 185 12.70 21.06 -27.53
CA ALA A 185 13.23 21.57 -26.28
C ALA A 185 12.34 22.67 -25.68
N ARG A 186 11.97 23.65 -26.50
CA ARG A 186 11.08 24.75 -26.08
C ARG A 186 9.73 24.20 -25.62
N LEU A 187 9.10 23.30 -26.38
CA LEU A 187 7.82 22.70 -26.00
C LEU A 187 7.91 21.97 -24.64
N ALA A 188 8.99 21.23 -24.42
CA ALA A 188 9.19 20.51 -23.16
C ALA A 188 9.33 21.47 -21.97
N PHE A 189 10.10 22.55 -22.11
CA PHE A 189 10.26 23.55 -21.06
C PHE A 189 8.98 24.38 -20.82
N ASP A 190 8.20 24.65 -21.85
CA ASP A 190 6.89 25.31 -21.73
C ASP A 190 5.91 24.42 -20.93
N LEU A 191 5.92 23.08 -21.14
CA LEU A 191 5.13 22.12 -20.38
C LEU A 191 5.61 21.99 -18.92
N GLU A 192 6.91 22.07 -18.67
CA GLU A 192 7.48 22.13 -17.32
C GLU A 192 6.99 23.38 -16.59
N ALA A 193 7.12 24.57 -17.22
CA ALA A 193 6.72 25.84 -16.65
C ALA A 193 5.21 25.95 -16.38
N ALA A 194 4.36 25.42 -17.27
CA ALA A 194 2.91 25.43 -17.11
C ALA A 194 2.45 24.69 -15.85
N LYS A 195 3.15 23.63 -15.46
CA LYS A 195 2.84 22.89 -14.21
C LYS A 195 3.23 23.64 -12.96
N LEU A 196 4.31 24.42 -12.98
CA LEU A 196 4.73 25.24 -11.85
C LEU A 196 3.72 26.35 -11.51
N ILE A 197 2.95 26.82 -12.50
CA ILE A 197 1.96 27.89 -12.31
C ILE A 197 0.63 27.35 -11.75
N LEU A 198 0.32 26.07 -11.94
CA LEU A 198 -0.97 25.46 -11.57
C LEU A 198 -1.00 24.89 -10.14
N TYR A 199 0.10 24.95 -9.39
CA TYR A 199 0.25 24.42 -8.02
C TYR A 199 0.90 25.43 -7.07
#